data_e973117c5c6448e1357a753b95be0c43
#
_entry.id   e973117c5c6448e1357a753b95be0c43
#
_cell.length_a   1.000
_cell.length_b   1.000
_cell.length_c   1.000
_cell.angle_alpha   90.00
_cell.angle_beta   90.00
_cell.angle_gamma   90.00
#
_symmetry.space_group_name_H-M   'P 1'
#
loop_
_entity.id
_entity.type
_entity.pdbx_description
1 polymer ?
#
loop_
_entity_poly.entity_id
_entity_poly.type
_entity_poly.pdbx_seq_one_letter_code
_entity_poly.pdbx_strand_id
1 'polypeptide(L)'
;MKKIIEQLAEQLKTAFAECGYEEKYGMVSVSNRPDLCQYQCNGAMAAAKQYGLAPIEIAREVVANCWDNPMFSKCEAVMPGFINITLSNRFLSGTLAAMAGEEKLGVTCDVPKKIVIDYGGPNVAKPLHVGHLRSAIIGESVKRIARYAGHRVTGDIHLGDWGQPMGLIMNELKIRKPELVYFDE
;
A
#
# COMPACT_ATOMS: atom_id res chain seq x y z
N MET A 1 4.80 10.53 -7.85
CA MET A 1 6.19 10.62 -7.32
C MET A 1 6.73 9.21 -7.06
N LYS A 2 8.04 8.93 -7.39
CA LYS A 2 8.66 7.63 -7.07
C LYS A 2 8.71 7.42 -5.56
N LYS A 3 8.41 6.20 -5.11
CA LYS A 3 8.52 5.83 -3.69
C LYS A 3 9.97 5.89 -3.22
N ILE A 4 10.20 6.23 -1.96
CA ILE A 4 11.55 6.27 -1.38
C ILE A 4 12.29 4.95 -1.60
N ILE A 5 11.62 3.82 -1.39
CA ILE A 5 12.23 2.49 -1.57
C ILE A 5 12.68 2.23 -3.01
N GLU A 6 11.96 2.76 -4.00
CA GLU A 6 12.32 2.65 -5.43
C GLU A 6 13.55 3.51 -5.75
N GLN A 7 13.61 4.72 -5.19
CA GLN A 7 14.76 5.60 -5.34
C GLN A 7 16.02 4.99 -4.71
N LEU A 8 15.89 4.40 -3.51
CA LEU A 8 16.98 3.70 -2.84
C LEU A 8 17.47 2.48 -3.66
N ALA A 9 16.53 1.69 -4.19
CA ALA A 9 16.86 0.54 -5.00
C ALA A 9 17.61 0.95 -6.28
N GLU A 10 17.26 2.06 -6.92
CA GLU A 10 17.99 2.60 -8.07
C GLU A 10 19.42 2.95 -7.70
N GLN A 11 19.65 3.64 -6.58
CA GLN A 11 20.99 3.98 -6.12
C GLN A 11 21.84 2.73 -5.84
N LEU A 12 21.27 1.75 -5.16
CA LEU A 12 21.97 0.49 -4.86
C LEU A 12 22.26 -0.31 -6.13
N LYS A 13 21.34 -0.36 -7.10
CA LYS A 13 21.56 -1.02 -8.39
C LYS A 13 22.73 -0.40 -9.12
N THR A 14 22.79 0.92 -9.18
CA THR A 14 23.93 1.64 -9.78
C THR A 14 25.23 1.30 -9.03
N ALA A 15 25.23 1.33 -7.70
CA ALA A 15 26.41 1.01 -6.90
C ALA A 15 26.88 -0.44 -7.09
N PHE A 16 25.98 -1.41 -7.20
CA PHE A 16 26.34 -2.80 -7.53
C PHE A 16 26.93 -2.89 -8.93
N ALA A 17 26.35 -2.22 -9.94
CA ALA A 17 26.86 -2.22 -11.30
C ALA A 17 28.27 -1.60 -11.41
N GLU A 18 28.52 -0.49 -10.71
CA GLU A 18 29.83 0.17 -10.65
C GLU A 18 30.91 -0.72 -10.01
N CYS A 19 30.53 -1.62 -9.09
CA CYS A 19 31.43 -2.65 -8.55
C CYS A 19 31.58 -3.88 -9.47
N GLY A 20 30.91 -3.92 -10.63
CA GLY A 20 30.94 -5.05 -11.56
C GLY A 20 29.98 -6.20 -11.20
N TYR A 21 29.03 -5.94 -10.31
CA TYR A 21 27.99 -6.89 -9.96
C TYR A 21 26.70 -6.60 -10.72
N GLU A 22 25.81 -7.60 -10.85
CA GLU A 22 24.53 -7.41 -11.52
C GLU A 22 23.60 -6.49 -10.70
N GLU A 23 22.90 -5.58 -11.39
CA GLU A 23 21.94 -4.64 -10.81
C GLU A 23 20.81 -5.31 -10.00
N LYS A 24 20.45 -6.54 -10.34
CA LYS A 24 19.39 -7.29 -9.65
C LYS A 24 19.63 -7.42 -8.14
N TYR A 25 20.87 -7.29 -7.69
CA TYR A 25 21.23 -7.35 -6.27
C TYR A 25 20.97 -6.06 -5.50
N GLY A 26 20.68 -4.94 -6.18
CA GLY A 26 20.37 -3.66 -5.56
C GLY A 26 18.97 -3.53 -4.98
N MET A 27 18.29 -4.64 -4.68
CA MET A 27 16.94 -4.61 -4.10
C MET A 27 16.97 -4.20 -2.63
N VAL A 28 16.11 -3.24 -2.27
CA VAL A 28 16.00 -2.68 -0.93
C VAL A 28 14.66 -3.06 -0.30
N SER A 29 14.66 -3.33 0.98
CA SER A 29 13.48 -3.57 1.80
C SER A 29 13.46 -2.66 3.03
N VAL A 30 12.27 -2.47 3.61
CA VAL A 30 12.16 -1.84 4.93
C VAL A 30 12.80 -2.77 5.95
N SER A 31 13.60 -2.22 6.85
CA SER A 31 14.27 -3.02 7.87
C SER A 31 13.28 -3.61 8.88
N ASN A 32 13.48 -4.86 9.24
CA ASN A 32 12.76 -5.50 10.36
C ASN A 32 13.32 -5.07 11.74
N ARG A 33 14.43 -4.34 11.77
CA ARG A 33 15.10 -3.82 12.95
C ARG A 33 15.23 -2.29 12.84
N PRO A 34 14.12 -1.55 13.06
CA PRO A 34 14.10 -0.09 12.92
C PRO A 34 15.03 0.63 13.92
N ASP A 35 15.42 -0.06 14.99
CA ASP A 35 16.42 0.36 15.96
C ASP A 35 17.84 0.41 15.39
N LEU A 36 18.13 -0.36 14.33
CA LEU A 36 19.44 -0.42 13.69
C LEU A 36 19.52 0.41 12.39
N CYS A 37 18.51 0.33 11.56
CA CYS A 37 18.44 1.05 10.29
C CYS A 37 17.00 1.15 9.79
N GLN A 38 16.73 2.08 8.87
CA GLN A 38 15.40 2.26 8.26
C GLN A 38 15.17 1.29 7.10
N TYR A 39 16.19 1.09 6.29
CA TYR A 39 16.15 0.22 5.11
C TYR A 39 17.34 -0.71 5.08
N GLN A 40 17.21 -1.83 4.38
CA GLN A 40 18.24 -2.84 4.27
C GLN A 40 18.29 -3.42 2.86
N CYS A 41 19.50 -3.65 2.35
CA CYS A 41 19.74 -4.43 1.15
C CYS A 41 20.49 -5.72 1.51
N ASN A 42 19.96 -6.85 1.02
CA ASN A 42 20.48 -8.19 1.27
C ASN A 42 21.21 -8.76 0.02
N GLY A 43 21.38 -7.92 -1.02
CA GLY A 43 21.90 -8.36 -2.31
C GLY A 43 23.29 -8.93 -2.29
N ALA A 44 24.16 -8.42 -1.42
CA ALA A 44 25.53 -8.94 -1.28
C ALA A 44 25.57 -10.42 -0.88
N MET A 45 24.63 -10.87 -0.03
CA MET A 45 24.52 -12.30 0.34
C MET A 45 24.08 -13.16 -0.85
N ALA A 46 23.20 -12.64 -1.71
CA ALA A 46 22.77 -13.34 -2.92
C ALA A 46 23.89 -13.35 -3.98
N ALA A 47 24.61 -12.24 -4.13
CA ALA A 47 25.72 -12.09 -5.07
C ALA A 47 26.92 -12.99 -4.70
N ALA A 48 27.21 -13.17 -3.44
CA ALA A 48 28.33 -13.95 -2.91
C ALA A 48 28.45 -15.34 -3.54
N LYS A 49 27.31 -16.01 -3.70
CA LYS A 49 27.26 -17.35 -4.32
C LYS A 49 27.65 -17.33 -5.80
N GLN A 50 27.29 -16.28 -6.51
CA GLN A 50 27.58 -16.16 -7.95
C GLN A 50 29.02 -15.74 -8.21
N TYR A 51 29.56 -14.84 -7.36
CA TYR A 51 30.89 -14.25 -7.58
C TYR A 51 32.00 -14.94 -6.77
N GLY A 52 31.66 -15.89 -5.88
CA GLY A 52 32.65 -16.64 -5.10
C GLY A 52 33.40 -15.80 -4.06
N LEU A 53 32.80 -14.66 -3.64
CA LEU A 53 33.38 -13.74 -2.68
C LEU A 53 32.61 -13.81 -1.35
N ALA A 54 33.25 -13.36 -0.26
CA ALA A 54 32.55 -13.26 1.01
C ALA A 54 31.45 -12.15 0.93
N PRO A 55 30.22 -12.39 1.40
CA PRO A 55 29.13 -11.40 1.32
C PRO A 55 29.48 -10.04 1.90
N ILE A 56 30.26 -10.03 2.98
CA ILE A 56 30.67 -8.79 3.65
C ILE A 56 31.66 -7.98 2.81
N GLU A 57 32.49 -8.62 1.98
CA GLU A 57 33.42 -7.94 1.07
C GLU A 57 32.64 -7.22 -0.02
N ILE A 58 31.70 -7.91 -0.67
CA ILE A 58 30.80 -7.30 -1.66
C ILE A 58 30.02 -6.13 -1.04
N ALA A 59 29.50 -6.31 0.19
CA ALA A 59 28.76 -5.25 0.85
C ALA A 59 29.65 -4.02 1.14
N ARG A 60 30.91 -4.20 1.51
CA ARG A 60 31.86 -3.09 1.74
C ARG A 60 32.21 -2.35 0.46
N GLU A 61 32.43 -3.04 -0.64
CA GLU A 61 32.70 -2.43 -1.94
C GLU A 61 31.52 -1.57 -2.41
N VAL A 62 30.29 -2.11 -2.32
CA VAL A 62 29.08 -1.39 -2.70
C VAL A 62 28.85 -0.17 -1.81
N VAL A 63 29.07 -0.29 -0.48
CA VAL A 63 28.96 0.83 0.46
C VAL A 63 30.00 1.91 0.18
N ALA A 64 31.20 1.57 -0.25
CA ALA A 64 32.23 2.53 -0.62
C ALA A 64 31.79 3.41 -1.80
N ASN A 65 31.04 2.87 -2.76
CA ASN A 65 30.46 3.63 -3.87
C ASN A 65 29.22 4.46 -3.48
N CYS A 66 28.67 4.23 -2.30
CA CYS A 66 27.55 5.01 -1.76
C CYS A 66 27.98 6.14 -0.81
N TRP A 67 29.29 6.33 -0.59
CA TRP A 67 29.85 7.17 0.47
C TRP A 67 29.38 8.64 0.40
N ASP A 68 29.29 9.23 -0.78
CA ASP A 68 28.94 10.65 -0.97
C ASP A 68 27.50 10.86 -1.44
N ASN A 69 26.62 9.90 -1.19
CA ASN A 69 25.23 10.01 -1.61
C ASN A 69 24.43 10.85 -0.61
N PRO A 70 23.89 12.02 -1.02
CA PRO A 70 23.19 12.95 -0.12
C PRO A 70 21.88 12.39 0.44
N MET A 71 21.37 11.27 -0.09
CA MET A 71 20.19 10.58 0.42
C MET A 71 20.45 9.92 1.77
N PHE A 72 21.71 9.54 2.07
CA PHE A 72 22.06 8.76 3.23
C PHE A 72 22.67 9.64 4.33
N SER A 73 22.21 9.45 5.56
CA SER A 73 22.96 9.89 6.75
C SER A 73 23.91 8.80 7.20
N LYS A 74 23.58 7.54 6.89
CA LYS A 74 24.40 6.37 7.20
C LYS A 74 24.13 5.27 6.18
N CYS A 75 25.21 4.71 5.63
CA CYS A 75 25.16 3.50 4.81
C CYS A 75 26.34 2.62 5.25
N GLU A 76 26.05 1.44 5.76
CA GLU A 76 27.09 0.58 6.34
C GLU A 76 26.93 -0.89 5.98
N ALA A 77 28.05 -1.57 5.79
CA ALA A 77 28.11 -3.00 5.60
C ALA A 77 28.17 -3.70 6.98
N VAL A 78 27.23 -4.59 7.23
CA VAL A 78 27.09 -5.32 8.49
C VAL A 78 27.11 -6.83 8.24
N MET A 79 27.82 -7.57 9.12
CA MET A 79 27.88 -9.03 9.00
C MET A 79 26.46 -9.65 8.96
N PRO A 80 26.27 -10.72 8.18
CA PRO A 80 27.22 -11.40 7.29
C PRO A 80 27.39 -10.76 5.89
N GLY A 81 26.62 -9.72 5.54
CA GLY A 81 26.64 -9.06 4.24
C GLY A 81 25.39 -8.18 4.02
N PHE A 82 24.83 -7.65 5.10
CA PHE A 82 23.76 -6.67 5.01
C PHE A 82 24.32 -5.27 4.69
N ILE A 83 23.58 -4.52 3.90
CA ILE A 83 23.81 -3.09 3.73
C ILE A 83 22.67 -2.37 4.43
N ASN A 84 22.98 -1.75 5.56
CA ASN A 84 22.04 -0.99 6.37
C ASN A 84 22.05 0.48 5.96
N ILE A 85 20.86 1.05 5.78
CA ILE A 85 20.66 2.40 5.24
C ILE A 85 19.81 3.22 6.21
N THR A 86 20.29 4.41 6.54
CA THR A 86 19.54 5.45 7.27
C THR A 86 19.50 6.70 6.39
N LEU A 87 18.33 7.27 6.20
CA LEU A 87 18.11 8.44 5.35
C LEU A 87 18.60 9.71 6.01
N SER A 88 19.07 10.66 5.21
CA SER A 88 19.42 11.98 5.70
C SER A 88 18.17 12.83 5.93
N ASN A 89 18.21 13.69 6.95
CA ASN A 89 17.14 14.65 7.21
C ASN A 89 16.91 15.60 6.03
N ARG A 90 17.97 15.94 5.30
CA ARG A 90 17.91 16.78 4.09
C ARG A 90 17.08 16.10 3.00
N PHE A 91 17.32 14.81 2.75
CA PHE A 91 16.56 14.05 1.78
C PHE A 91 15.09 13.89 2.20
N LEU A 92 14.83 13.59 3.46
CA LEU A 92 13.48 13.46 4.00
C LEU A 92 12.70 14.76 3.91
N SER A 93 13.29 15.90 4.33
CA SER A 93 12.63 17.20 4.26
C SER A 93 12.37 17.64 2.81
N GLY A 94 13.32 17.39 1.90
CA GLY A 94 13.14 17.64 0.47
C GLY A 94 12.01 16.79 -0.13
N THR A 95 11.93 15.52 0.25
CA THR A 95 10.84 14.62 -0.18
C THR A 95 9.49 15.11 0.33
N LEU A 96 9.40 15.52 1.60
CA LEU A 96 8.17 16.07 2.18
C LEU A 96 7.75 17.37 1.52
N ALA A 97 8.69 18.27 1.24
CA ALA A 97 8.43 19.51 0.53
C ALA A 97 7.90 19.26 -0.90
N ALA A 98 8.51 18.30 -1.61
CA ALA A 98 8.03 17.89 -2.93
C ALA A 98 6.61 17.30 -2.85
N MET A 99 6.34 16.41 -1.90
CA MET A 99 5.00 15.84 -1.68
C MET A 99 3.97 16.93 -1.39
N ALA A 100 4.30 17.92 -0.58
CA ALA A 100 3.40 19.01 -0.23
C ALA A 100 3.04 19.91 -1.43
N GLY A 101 3.93 20.01 -2.43
CA GLY A 101 3.71 20.74 -3.67
C GLY A 101 2.92 19.97 -4.73
N GLU A 102 2.75 18.66 -4.56
CA GLU A 102 2.07 17.77 -5.53
C GLU A 102 0.58 17.62 -5.23
N GLU A 103 -0.25 17.56 -6.28
CA GLU A 103 -1.64 17.15 -6.12
C GLU A 103 -1.72 15.77 -5.48
N LYS A 104 -2.61 15.60 -4.52
CA LYS A 104 -2.79 14.33 -3.78
C LYS A 104 -1.51 13.86 -3.05
N LEU A 105 -0.66 14.80 -2.66
CA LEU A 105 0.61 14.50 -1.98
C LEU A 105 1.50 13.51 -2.75
N GLY A 106 1.47 13.57 -4.08
CA GLY A 106 2.26 12.71 -4.95
C GLY A 106 1.77 11.25 -5.05
N VAL A 107 0.56 10.94 -4.56
CA VAL A 107 -0.05 9.63 -4.78
C VAL A 107 -0.49 9.52 -6.23
N THR A 108 0.12 8.62 -6.97
CA THR A 108 -0.16 8.36 -8.39
C THR A 108 -0.50 6.89 -8.62
N CYS A 109 -1.26 6.64 -9.68
CA CYS A 109 -1.58 5.30 -10.13
C CYS A 109 -1.22 5.18 -11.62
N ASP A 110 -0.18 4.43 -11.93
CA ASP A 110 0.31 4.25 -13.29
C ASP A 110 -0.68 3.45 -14.16
N VAL A 111 -1.39 2.50 -13.54
CA VAL A 111 -2.38 1.66 -14.23
C VAL A 111 -3.72 1.71 -13.48
N PRO A 112 -4.60 2.67 -13.81
CA PRO A 112 -5.92 2.77 -13.20
C PRO A 112 -6.76 1.52 -13.44
N LYS A 113 -7.27 0.94 -12.36
CA LYS A 113 -8.17 -0.23 -12.40
C LYS A 113 -9.64 0.21 -12.31
N LYS A 114 -10.52 -0.59 -12.91
CA LYS A 114 -11.95 -0.55 -12.61
C LYS A 114 -12.21 -1.48 -11.43
N ILE A 115 -12.75 -0.93 -10.34
CA ILE A 115 -12.98 -1.65 -9.08
C ILE A 115 -14.45 -1.49 -8.73
N VAL A 116 -15.12 -2.59 -8.42
CA VAL A 116 -16.44 -2.59 -7.80
C VAL A 116 -16.26 -3.00 -6.35
N ILE A 117 -16.89 -2.26 -5.44
CA ILE A 117 -16.85 -2.55 -4.01
C ILE A 117 -18.31 -2.65 -3.55
N ASP A 118 -18.70 -3.85 -3.16
CA ASP A 118 -19.96 -4.12 -2.52
C ASP A 118 -19.80 -3.97 -0.99
N TYR A 119 -20.64 -3.14 -0.37
CA TYR A 119 -20.55 -2.87 1.07
C TYR A 119 -21.87 -2.32 1.63
N GLY A 120 -22.04 -2.44 2.95
CA GLY A 120 -23.24 -1.98 3.64
C GLY A 120 -24.32 -3.05 3.67
N GLY A 121 -25.14 -3.14 2.66
CA GLY A 121 -26.13 -4.19 2.44
C GLY A 121 -27.13 -4.43 3.58
N PRO A 122 -27.81 -3.40 4.15
CA PRO A 122 -28.79 -3.61 5.19
C PRO A 122 -30.06 -4.25 4.62
N ASN A 123 -30.79 -4.98 5.48
CA ASN A 123 -32.13 -5.46 5.14
C ASN A 123 -33.15 -4.33 5.35
N VAL A 124 -33.95 -4.04 4.35
CA VAL A 124 -34.93 -2.93 4.37
C VAL A 124 -36.05 -3.14 5.37
N ALA A 125 -36.30 -4.39 5.77
CA ALA A 125 -37.32 -4.76 6.75
C ALA A 125 -36.84 -4.74 8.22
N LYS A 126 -35.60 -4.30 8.46
CA LYS A 126 -35.02 -4.25 9.81
C LYS A 126 -34.48 -2.86 10.13
N PRO A 127 -34.62 -2.39 11.39
CA PRO A 127 -33.93 -1.16 11.79
C PRO A 127 -32.43 -1.32 11.71
N LEU A 128 -31.75 -0.24 11.34
CA LEU A 128 -30.29 -0.20 11.31
C LEU A 128 -29.70 -0.27 12.71
N HIS A 129 -28.59 -0.93 12.85
CA HIS A 129 -27.83 -0.99 14.10
C HIS A 129 -26.31 -0.84 13.82
N VAL A 130 -25.50 -0.74 14.87
CA VAL A 130 -24.05 -0.49 14.79
C VAL A 130 -23.29 -1.47 13.88
N GLY A 131 -23.76 -2.71 13.76
CA GLY A 131 -23.16 -3.69 12.85
C GLY A 131 -23.21 -3.29 11.37
N HIS A 132 -24.32 -2.66 10.96
CA HIS A 132 -24.46 -2.12 9.59
C HIS A 132 -23.53 -0.92 9.37
N LEU A 133 -23.40 -0.05 10.37
CA LEU A 133 -22.53 1.12 10.33
C LEU A 133 -21.06 0.73 10.07
N ARG A 134 -20.58 -0.31 10.73
CA ARG A 134 -19.21 -0.80 10.57
C ARG A 134 -18.89 -1.17 9.11
N SER A 135 -19.75 -1.99 8.49
CA SER A 135 -19.58 -2.40 7.09
C SER A 135 -19.64 -1.20 6.14
N ALA A 136 -20.61 -0.29 6.35
CA ALA A 136 -20.77 0.90 5.52
C ALA A 136 -19.55 1.82 5.59
N ILE A 137 -19.05 2.11 6.79
CA ILE A 137 -17.88 3.00 6.97
C ILE A 137 -16.62 2.39 6.37
N ILE A 138 -16.37 1.11 6.59
CA ILE A 138 -15.19 0.44 6.05
C ILE A 138 -15.23 0.46 4.51
N GLY A 139 -16.33 0.07 3.91
CA GLY A 139 -16.49 0.03 2.46
C GLY A 139 -16.38 1.41 1.82
N GLU A 140 -17.05 2.42 2.39
CA GLU A 140 -16.95 3.80 1.93
C GLU A 140 -15.51 4.35 2.04
N SER A 141 -14.81 4.03 3.13
CA SER A 141 -13.41 4.44 3.32
C SER A 141 -12.50 3.80 2.26
N VAL A 142 -12.63 2.51 2.01
CA VAL A 142 -11.86 1.79 0.98
C VAL A 142 -12.16 2.38 -0.41
N LYS A 143 -13.43 2.66 -0.72
CA LYS A 143 -13.84 3.31 -1.98
C LYS A 143 -13.17 4.66 -2.16
N ARG A 144 -13.18 5.51 -1.13
CA ARG A 144 -12.56 6.84 -1.17
C ARG A 144 -11.05 6.76 -1.33
N ILE A 145 -10.38 5.86 -0.60
CA ILE A 145 -8.93 5.63 -0.72
C ILE A 145 -8.58 5.19 -2.15
N ALA A 146 -9.31 4.23 -2.70
CA ALA A 146 -9.05 3.75 -4.06
C ALA A 146 -9.29 4.83 -5.13
N ARG A 147 -10.33 5.67 -4.97
CA ARG A 147 -10.58 6.85 -5.84
C ARG A 147 -9.48 7.89 -5.71
N TYR A 148 -9.06 8.19 -4.48
CA TYR A 148 -7.96 9.11 -4.22
C TYR A 148 -6.67 8.64 -4.87
N ALA A 149 -6.39 7.35 -4.81
CA ALA A 149 -5.24 6.72 -5.47
C ALA A 149 -5.30 6.75 -7.01
N GLY A 150 -6.45 7.12 -7.62
CA GLY A 150 -6.57 7.27 -9.07
C GLY A 150 -7.28 6.12 -9.78
N HIS A 151 -7.88 5.19 -9.04
CA HIS A 151 -8.68 4.12 -9.62
C HIS A 151 -10.11 4.57 -9.97
N ARG A 152 -10.76 3.90 -10.92
CA ARG A 152 -12.18 4.06 -11.24
C ARG A 152 -12.98 3.13 -10.35
N VAL A 153 -13.68 3.68 -9.34
CA VAL A 153 -14.37 2.87 -8.33
C VAL A 153 -15.86 3.11 -8.35
N THR A 154 -16.61 2.03 -8.51
CA THR A 154 -18.06 1.99 -8.32
C THR A 154 -18.34 1.38 -6.95
N GLY A 155 -19.11 2.08 -6.11
CA GLY A 155 -19.66 1.50 -4.90
C GLY A 155 -21.01 0.90 -5.21
N ASP A 156 -21.22 -0.32 -4.81
CA ASP A 156 -22.49 -1.02 -4.86
C ASP A 156 -23.02 -1.24 -3.45
N ILE A 157 -24.29 -0.97 -3.22
CA ILE A 157 -24.95 -1.23 -1.96
C ILE A 157 -26.18 -2.07 -2.24
N HIS A 158 -26.01 -3.36 -2.08
CA HIS A 158 -27.07 -4.31 -2.29
C HIS A 158 -27.98 -4.37 -1.06
N LEU A 159 -29.21 -3.84 -1.20
CA LEU A 159 -30.19 -3.90 -0.11
C LEU A 159 -30.87 -5.26 -0.07
N GLY A 160 -30.96 -5.83 1.11
CA GLY A 160 -31.72 -7.06 1.34
C GLY A 160 -33.22 -6.74 1.42
N ASP A 161 -33.96 -7.04 0.37
CA ASP A 161 -35.41 -6.83 0.26
C ASP A 161 -36.18 -8.16 0.22
N TRP A 162 -35.54 -9.25 0.54
CA TRP A 162 -36.05 -10.61 0.45
C TRP A 162 -36.05 -11.33 1.79
N GLY A 163 -36.92 -12.34 1.92
CA GLY A 163 -36.94 -13.26 3.04
C GLY A 163 -38.07 -13.00 4.06
N GLN A 164 -38.10 -13.81 5.14
CA GLN A 164 -39.16 -13.83 6.14
C GLN A 164 -39.53 -12.44 6.72
N PRO A 165 -38.56 -11.54 7.07
CA PRO A 165 -38.94 -10.22 7.61
C PRO A 165 -39.76 -9.39 6.63
N MET A 166 -39.45 -9.45 5.30
CA MET A 166 -40.25 -8.78 4.27
C MET A 166 -41.66 -9.38 4.18
N GLY A 167 -41.75 -10.71 4.19
CA GLY A 167 -43.04 -11.39 4.16
C GLY A 167 -43.94 -11.01 5.34
N LEU A 168 -43.37 -10.85 6.52
CA LEU A 168 -44.12 -10.40 7.72
C LEU A 168 -44.63 -8.96 7.56
N ILE A 169 -43.77 -8.05 7.04
CA ILE A 169 -44.19 -6.66 6.79
C ILE A 169 -45.27 -6.59 5.71
N MET A 170 -45.14 -7.35 4.63
CA MET A 170 -46.15 -7.37 3.55
C MET A 170 -47.48 -7.90 4.07
N ASN A 171 -47.48 -8.95 4.90
CA ASN A 171 -48.69 -9.51 5.47
C ASN A 171 -49.36 -8.51 6.42
N GLU A 172 -48.60 -7.87 7.31
CA GLU A 172 -49.11 -6.86 8.21
C GLU A 172 -49.64 -5.62 7.46
N LEU A 173 -48.96 -5.22 6.41
CA LEU A 173 -49.40 -4.11 5.57
C LEU A 173 -50.73 -4.43 4.84
N LYS A 174 -50.90 -5.65 4.34
CA LYS A 174 -52.17 -6.11 3.74
C LYS A 174 -53.31 -6.10 4.72
N ILE A 175 -53.06 -6.45 6.01
CA ILE A 175 -54.09 -6.42 7.06
C ILE A 175 -54.47 -4.98 7.42
N ARG A 176 -53.47 -4.09 7.55
CA ARG A 176 -53.70 -2.70 8.00
C ARG A 176 -54.19 -1.76 6.90
N LYS A 177 -53.76 -2.01 5.68
CA LYS A 177 -54.02 -1.14 4.52
C LYS A 177 -54.35 -1.98 3.29
N PRO A 178 -55.44 -2.73 3.29
CA PRO A 178 -55.83 -3.60 2.18
C PRO A 178 -56.11 -2.84 0.87
N GLU A 179 -56.37 -1.54 0.96
CA GLU A 179 -56.68 -0.65 -0.18
C GLU A 179 -55.45 -0.24 -1.00
N LEU A 180 -54.23 -0.68 -0.63
CA LEU A 180 -53.06 -0.35 -1.38
C LEU A 180 -53.03 -1.11 -2.71
N VAL A 181 -52.77 -0.41 -3.80
CA VAL A 181 -52.72 -0.93 -5.19
C VAL A 181 -51.75 -2.12 -5.39
N TYR A 182 -50.82 -2.35 -4.48
CA TYR A 182 -49.89 -3.49 -4.52
C TYR A 182 -50.57 -4.83 -4.20
N PHE A 183 -51.81 -4.82 -3.69
CA PHE A 183 -52.54 -6.01 -3.30
C PHE A 183 -53.75 -6.28 -4.20
N ASP A 184 -54.01 -5.42 -5.18
CA ASP A 184 -54.99 -5.66 -6.24
C ASP A 184 -54.44 -6.69 -7.20
N GLU A 185 -55.18 -7.75 -7.52
CA GLU A 185 -54.83 -8.80 -8.51
C GLU A 185 -55.07 -8.31 -9.94
#